data_282c1564387c8a325f0ce161354d8ccf
#
_entry.id   282c1564387c8a325f0ce161354d8ccf
#
_cell.length_a   1.000
_cell.length_b   1.000
_cell.length_c   1.000
_cell.angle_alpha   90.00
_cell.angle_beta   90.00
_cell.angle_gamma   90.00
#
_symmetry.space_group_name_H-M   'P 1'
#
loop_
_entity.id
_entity.type
_entity.pdbx_description
1 polymer ?
#
loop_
_entity_poly.entity_id
_entity_poly.type
_entity_poly.pdbx_seq_one_letter_code
_entity_poly.pdbx_strand_id
1 'polypeptide(L)'
;MPQLGKDRLHGTLDALVLKTLSWGPRHGYAIARWLEETTGDAIQVEEGSLYPALYRLEKRGLIEAEWGMSEIGRKAKIYKLTPAGRRQLRAETAEWSDFVRVVSLVMLPTPQS
;
A
#
# COMPACT_ATOMS: atom_id res chain seq x y z
N MET A 1 16.75 -6.27 9.10
CA MET A 1 16.66 -5.35 7.97
C MET A 1 16.28 -3.96 8.46
N PRO A 2 16.93 -2.91 7.98
CA PRO A 2 16.58 -1.57 8.41
C PRO A 2 15.21 -1.18 7.90
N GLN A 3 14.50 -0.39 8.68
CA GLN A 3 13.21 0.12 8.28
C GLN A 3 13.37 1.27 7.28
N LEU A 4 12.39 1.40 6.40
CA LEU A 4 12.35 2.52 5.47
C LEU A 4 12.00 3.79 6.24
N GLY A 5 12.62 4.90 5.87
CA GLY A 5 12.32 6.19 6.46
C GLY A 5 10.90 6.65 6.11
N LYS A 6 10.31 7.42 7.02
CA LYS A 6 8.94 7.92 6.82
C LYS A 6 8.80 8.73 5.53
N ASP A 7 9.81 9.52 5.18
CA ASP A 7 9.75 10.36 3.98
C ASP A 7 9.68 9.53 2.71
N ARG A 8 10.43 8.43 2.66
CA ARG A 8 10.43 7.54 1.50
C ARG A 8 9.12 6.79 1.40
N LEU A 9 8.57 6.36 2.54
CA LEU A 9 7.32 5.62 2.55
C LEU A 9 6.13 6.50 2.20
N HIS A 10 6.17 7.77 2.60
CA HIS A 10 5.03 8.68 2.46
C HIS A 10 4.49 8.75 1.03
N GLY A 11 5.39 8.83 0.04
CA GLY A 11 4.97 8.94 -1.36
C GLY A 11 4.44 7.65 -1.96
N THR A 12 4.61 6.51 -1.28
CA THR A 12 4.22 5.21 -1.81
C THR A 12 3.12 4.51 -1.02
N LEU A 13 2.73 5.07 0.13
CA LEU A 13 1.76 4.40 1.00
C LEU A 13 0.43 4.11 0.31
N ASP A 14 -0.08 5.08 -0.45
CA ASP A 14 -1.34 4.90 -1.15
C ASP A 14 -1.28 3.72 -2.12
N ALA A 15 -0.20 3.60 -2.88
CA ALA A 15 0.00 2.48 -3.79
C ALA A 15 0.09 1.15 -3.04
N LEU A 16 0.78 1.14 -1.90
CA LEU A 16 0.91 -0.07 -1.08
C LEU A 16 -0.44 -0.52 -0.52
N VAL A 17 -1.28 0.42 -0.14
CA VAL A 17 -2.64 0.11 0.31
C VAL A 17 -3.45 -0.50 -0.82
N LEU A 18 -3.40 0.11 -2.00
CA LEU A 18 -4.13 -0.43 -3.16
C LEU A 18 -3.67 -1.84 -3.47
N LYS A 19 -2.37 -2.09 -3.44
CA LYS A 19 -1.84 -3.44 -3.71
C LYS A 19 -2.32 -4.44 -2.68
N THR A 20 -2.31 -4.07 -1.41
CA THR A 20 -2.80 -4.95 -0.35
C THR A 20 -4.25 -5.36 -0.60
N LEU A 21 -5.08 -4.40 -1.00
CA LEU A 21 -6.50 -4.67 -1.25
C LEU A 21 -6.74 -5.43 -2.55
N SER A 22 -5.72 -5.54 -3.41
CA SER A 22 -5.86 -6.35 -4.63
C SER A 22 -6.01 -7.84 -4.32
N TRP A 23 -5.62 -8.25 -3.11
CA TRP A 23 -5.75 -9.64 -2.66
C TRP A 23 -7.10 -9.95 -2.01
N GLY A 24 -7.93 -8.93 -1.83
CA GLY A 24 -9.25 -9.09 -1.26
C GLY A 24 -9.56 -8.01 -0.23
N PRO A 25 -10.83 -7.89 0.18
CA PRO A 25 -11.23 -6.90 1.18
C PRO A 25 -10.54 -7.14 2.52
N ARG A 26 -10.23 -6.05 3.23
CA ARG A 26 -9.58 -6.12 4.53
C ARG A 26 -9.99 -4.96 5.43
N HIS A 27 -9.94 -5.21 6.72
CA HIS A 27 -9.99 -4.15 7.72
C HIS A 27 -8.72 -3.32 7.66
N GLY A 28 -8.78 -2.07 8.14
CA GLY A 28 -7.61 -1.19 8.11
C GLY A 28 -6.41 -1.78 8.81
N TYR A 29 -6.59 -2.32 10.03
CA TYR A 29 -5.46 -2.89 10.75
C TYR A 29 -4.85 -4.10 10.02
N ALA A 30 -5.67 -4.85 9.28
CA ALA A 30 -5.16 -5.99 8.53
C ALA A 30 -4.30 -5.56 7.35
N ILE A 31 -4.58 -4.37 6.78
CA ILE A 31 -3.73 -3.80 5.74
C ILE A 31 -2.34 -3.53 6.30
N ALA A 32 -2.28 -2.86 7.44
CA ALA A 32 -1.00 -2.56 8.07
C ALA A 32 -0.22 -3.83 8.41
N ARG A 33 -0.91 -4.82 8.99
CA ARG A 33 -0.26 -6.08 9.34
C ARG A 33 0.27 -6.81 8.12
N TRP A 34 -0.50 -6.82 7.04
CA TRP A 34 -0.06 -7.49 5.81
C TRP A 34 1.22 -6.85 5.27
N LEU A 35 1.28 -5.52 5.30
CA LEU A 35 2.48 -4.81 4.85
C LEU A 35 3.68 -5.10 5.74
N GLU A 36 3.47 -5.14 7.05
CA GLU A 36 4.54 -5.46 7.99
C GLU A 36 5.05 -6.87 7.82
N GLU A 37 4.14 -7.84 7.71
CA GLU A 37 4.50 -9.23 7.54
C GLU A 37 5.19 -9.49 6.20
N THR A 38 4.68 -8.89 5.14
CA THR A 38 5.23 -9.07 3.80
C THR A 38 6.65 -8.54 3.69
N THR A 39 6.96 -7.51 4.45
CA THR A 39 8.27 -6.85 4.38
C THR A 39 9.21 -7.22 5.52
N GLY A 40 8.82 -8.18 6.36
CA GLY A 40 9.64 -8.55 7.52
C GLY A 40 9.89 -7.36 8.43
N ASP A 41 8.85 -6.55 8.65
CA ASP A 41 8.88 -5.34 9.47
C ASP A 41 9.76 -4.22 8.92
N ALA A 42 10.24 -4.33 7.68
CA ALA A 42 10.96 -3.23 7.04
C ALA A 42 10.03 -2.02 6.81
N ILE A 43 8.75 -2.28 6.56
CA ILE A 43 7.72 -1.24 6.50
C ILE A 43 6.84 -1.39 7.72
N GLN A 44 6.74 -0.33 8.50
CA GLN A 44 5.80 -0.25 9.62
C GLN A 44 4.84 0.90 9.34
N VAL A 45 3.55 0.63 9.49
CA VAL A 45 2.51 1.58 9.12
C VAL A 45 1.78 2.01 10.38
N GLU A 46 1.95 3.28 10.74
CA GLU A 46 1.27 3.86 11.90
C GLU A 46 -0.15 4.27 11.53
N GLU A 47 -1.05 4.19 12.50
CA GLU A 47 -2.44 4.61 12.30
C GLU A 47 -2.54 6.06 11.83
N GLY A 48 -1.66 6.91 12.33
CA GLY A 48 -1.62 8.33 11.95
C GLY A 48 -1.33 8.55 10.47
N SER A 49 -0.77 7.57 9.79
CA SER A 49 -0.52 7.64 8.34
C SER A 49 -1.53 6.81 7.57
N LEU A 50 -1.91 5.65 8.11
CA LEU A 50 -2.79 4.71 7.42
C LEU A 50 -4.19 5.26 7.20
N TYR A 51 -4.84 5.74 8.25
CA TYR A 51 -6.23 6.16 8.12
C TYR A 51 -6.41 7.41 7.25
N PRO A 52 -5.52 8.40 7.30
CA PRO A 52 -5.59 9.47 6.30
C PRO A 52 -5.41 8.97 4.86
N ALA A 53 -4.55 7.97 4.64
CA ALA A 53 -4.39 7.40 3.31
C ALA A 53 -5.68 6.72 2.83
N LEU A 54 -6.31 5.95 3.72
CA LEU A 54 -7.58 5.31 3.40
C LEU A 54 -8.65 6.33 3.07
N TYR A 55 -8.70 7.42 3.84
CA TYR A 55 -9.65 8.48 3.58
C TYR A 55 -9.44 9.12 2.21
N ARG A 56 -8.17 9.42 1.86
CA ARG A 56 -7.85 9.99 0.55
C ARG A 56 -8.27 9.07 -0.59
N LEU A 57 -7.96 7.79 -0.46
CA LEU A 57 -8.27 6.81 -1.49
C LEU A 57 -9.78 6.63 -1.65
N GLU A 58 -10.51 6.62 -0.54
CA GLU A 58 -11.95 6.51 -0.57
C GLU A 58 -12.57 7.74 -1.25
N LYS A 59 -12.07 8.92 -0.92
CA LYS A 59 -12.54 10.17 -1.52
C LYS A 59 -12.31 10.21 -3.03
N ARG A 60 -11.21 9.61 -3.49
CA ARG A 60 -10.89 9.53 -4.91
C ARG A 60 -11.68 8.43 -5.62
N GLY A 61 -12.49 7.66 -4.90
CA GLY A 61 -13.24 6.58 -5.48
C GLY A 61 -12.42 5.36 -5.85
N LEU A 62 -11.22 5.22 -5.31
CA LEU A 62 -10.33 4.11 -5.62
C LEU A 62 -10.56 2.90 -4.71
N ILE A 63 -11.09 3.15 -3.53
CA ILE A 63 -11.53 2.10 -2.61
C ILE A 63 -12.90 2.49 -2.07
N GLU A 64 -13.62 1.50 -1.58
CA GLU A 64 -14.87 1.75 -0.88
C GLU A 64 -14.87 0.95 0.41
N ALA A 65 -15.66 1.43 1.36
CA ALA A 65 -15.69 0.83 2.69
C ALA A 65 -17.12 0.51 3.07
N GLU A 66 -17.26 -0.58 3.81
CA GLU A 66 -18.54 -0.92 4.41
C GLU A 66 -18.30 -1.44 5.82
N TRP A 67 -19.29 -1.29 6.66
CA TRP A 67 -19.21 -1.79 8.03
C TRP A 67 -19.41 -3.29 8.04
N GLY A 68 -18.57 -3.98 8.82
CA GLY A 68 -18.65 -5.41 8.99
C GLY A 68 -18.18 -5.78 10.38
N MET A 69 -18.16 -7.08 10.66
CA MET A 69 -17.69 -7.58 11.94
C MET A 69 -16.25 -8.06 11.79
N SER A 70 -15.40 -7.61 12.72
CA SER A 70 -14.04 -8.13 12.78
C SER A 70 -14.05 -9.52 13.41
N GLU A 71 -12.89 -10.21 13.36
CA GLU A 71 -12.73 -11.53 13.95
C GLU A 71 -13.01 -11.55 15.46
N ILE A 72 -12.81 -10.40 16.11
CA ILE A 72 -13.07 -10.29 17.54
C ILE A 72 -14.48 -9.79 17.86
N GLY A 73 -15.37 -9.80 16.86
CA GLY A 73 -16.77 -9.44 17.06
C GLY A 73 -17.06 -7.97 17.16
N ARG A 74 -16.15 -7.11 16.76
CA ARG A 74 -16.35 -5.66 16.79
C ARG A 74 -16.72 -5.14 15.41
N LYS A 75 -17.55 -4.10 15.39
CA LYS A 75 -17.83 -3.37 14.16
C LYS A 75 -16.56 -2.72 13.66
N ALA A 76 -16.26 -2.91 12.39
CA ALA A 76 -15.09 -2.30 11.78
C ALA A 76 -15.37 -2.06 10.30
N LYS A 77 -14.69 -1.07 9.73
CA LYS A 77 -14.79 -0.84 8.29
C LYS A 77 -13.95 -1.85 7.54
N ILE A 78 -14.53 -2.40 6.50
CA ILE A 78 -13.86 -3.31 5.58
C ILE A 78 -13.68 -2.55 4.27
N TYR A 79 -12.45 -2.47 3.81
CA TYR A 79 -12.10 -1.72 2.60
C TYR A 79 -11.90 -2.68 1.44
N LYS A 80 -12.30 -2.26 0.24
CA LYS A 80 -12.06 -3.05 -0.96
C LYS A 80 -11.78 -2.14 -2.15
N LEU A 81 -11.07 -2.66 -3.14
CA LEU A 81 -10.79 -1.92 -4.36
C LEU A 81 -12.06 -1.74 -5.19
N THR A 82 -12.18 -0.57 -5.79
CA THR A 82 -13.16 -0.34 -6.86
C THR A 82 -12.51 -0.68 -8.21
N PRO A 83 -13.29 -0.77 -9.29
CA PRO A 83 -12.69 -0.89 -10.62
C PRO A 83 -11.72 0.25 -10.94
N ALA A 84 -12.02 1.47 -10.52
CA ALA A 84 -11.10 2.60 -10.68
C ALA A 84 -9.82 2.37 -9.88
N GLY A 85 -9.93 1.80 -8.67
CA GLY A 85 -8.77 1.47 -7.86
C GLY A 85 -7.86 0.45 -8.52
N ARG A 86 -8.45 -0.55 -9.18
CA ARG A 86 -7.67 -1.54 -9.91
C ARG A 86 -6.90 -0.92 -11.07
N ARG A 87 -7.54 0.01 -11.79
CA ARG A 87 -6.88 0.71 -12.89
C ARG A 87 -5.73 1.57 -12.37
N GLN A 88 -5.97 2.29 -11.27
CA GLN A 88 -4.94 3.11 -10.66
C GLN A 88 -3.76 2.27 -10.18
N LEU A 89 -4.04 1.12 -9.57
CA LEU A 89 -2.99 0.21 -9.13
C LEU A 89 -2.12 -0.25 -10.29
N ARG A 90 -2.73 -0.60 -11.42
CA ARG A 90 -1.95 -1.01 -12.60
C ARG A 90 -1.03 0.11 -13.07
N ALA A 91 -1.55 1.34 -13.10
CA ALA A 91 -0.75 2.50 -13.52
C ALA A 91 0.42 2.74 -12.57
N GLU A 92 0.16 2.69 -11.28
CA GLU A 92 1.21 2.92 -10.27
C GLU A 92 2.23 1.80 -10.26
N THR A 93 1.81 0.56 -10.48
CA THR A 93 2.75 -0.57 -10.56
C THR A 93 3.68 -0.39 -11.76
N ALA A 94 3.14 0.02 -12.90
CA ALA A 94 3.94 0.27 -14.09
C ALA A 94 4.94 1.40 -13.88
N GLU A 95 4.48 2.50 -13.26
CA GLU A 95 5.36 3.63 -12.96
C GLU A 95 6.48 3.23 -12.00
N TRP A 96 6.14 2.47 -10.97
CA TRP A 96 7.13 2.01 -10.01
C TRP A 96 8.16 1.09 -10.67
N SER A 97 7.70 0.15 -11.47
CA SER A 97 8.59 -0.78 -12.17
C SER A 97 9.55 -0.03 -13.10
N ASP A 98 9.04 0.94 -13.84
CA ASP A 98 9.84 1.75 -14.73
C ASP A 98 10.85 2.61 -13.96
N PHE A 99 10.42 3.21 -12.86
CA PHE A 99 11.28 4.00 -12.01
C PHE A 99 12.46 3.16 -11.48
N VAL A 100 12.16 1.98 -10.95
CA VAL A 100 13.21 1.09 -10.44
C VAL A 100 14.18 0.68 -11.55
N ARG A 101 13.64 0.36 -12.71
CA ARG A 101 14.48 -0.03 -13.86
C ARG A 101 15.45 1.09 -14.25
N VAL A 102 14.92 2.29 -14.42
CA VAL A 102 15.74 3.42 -14.88
C VAL A 102 16.76 3.85 -13.83
N VAL A 103 16.30 4.00 -12.58
CA VAL A 103 17.21 4.42 -11.50
C VAL A 103 18.28 3.37 -11.23
N SER A 104 17.94 2.10 -11.38
CA SER A 104 18.90 1.03 -11.17
C SER A 104 20.02 1.05 -12.21
N LEU A 105 19.76 1.59 -13.41
CA LEU A 105 20.83 1.74 -14.40
C LEU A 105 21.95 2.65 -13.89
N VAL A 106 21.60 3.58 -13.01
CA VAL A 106 22.57 4.51 -12.42
C VAL A 106 23.10 3.99 -11.09
N MET A 107 22.20 3.55 -10.22
CA MET A 107 22.55 3.24 -8.83
C MET A 107 23.22 1.88 -8.65
N LEU A 108 22.87 0.93 -9.49
CA LEU A 108 23.41 -0.42 -9.40
C LEU A 108 24.44 -0.58 -10.52
N PRO A 109 25.73 -0.49 -10.20
CA PRO A 109 26.74 -0.55 -11.24
C PRO A 109 26.72 -1.91 -11.89
N THR A 110 26.65 -1.90 -13.22
CA THR A 110 26.91 -3.12 -13.98
C THR A 110 28.41 -3.39 -13.92
N PRO A 111 28.79 -4.66 -13.85
CA PRO A 111 30.19 -5.00 -13.94
C PRO A 111 30.71 -4.50 -15.26
N GLN A 112 31.60 -3.53 -15.21
CA GLN A 112 32.23 -2.98 -16.41
C GLN A 112 33.62 -3.54 -16.51
N SER A 113 33.92 -3.92 -17.66
CA SER A 113 35.29 -4.27 -17.94
C SER A 113 36.11 -3.00 -18.09
#